data_69d1be95923755dee4077dd48c85e1e3
#
_entry.id   69d1be95923755dee4077dd48c85e1e3
#
_cell.length_a   1.000
_cell.length_b   1.000
_cell.length_c   1.000
_cell.angle_alpha   90.00
_cell.angle_beta   90.00
_cell.angle_gamma   90.00
#
_symmetry.space_group_name_H-M   'P 1'
#
loop_
_entity.id
_entity.type
_entity.pdbx_description
1 polymer ?
#
loop_
_entity_poly.entity_id
_entity_poly.type
_entity_poly.pdbx_seq_one_letter_code
_entity_poly.pdbx_strand_id
1 'polypeptide(L)'
;MFSGSYVAIVTPFKNGKIDEEAFKKLIDMQAEAGTDGIVPCGTTGESPTLTPEEHEHVVAMTVRLVNKRMKVIAGTGSNSTSEAIAYTQAAEKAGADAALVVNPYYNKPTQKGLYAHFKAVAEAVKFPIIVYNILGRTAINVATLSLIHI
;
A
#
# COMPACT_ATOMS: atom_id res chain seq x y z
N MET A 1 -1.90 17.33 -3.39
CA MET A 1 -0.56 16.76 -3.62
C MET A 1 -0.06 16.26 -2.28
N PHE A 2 0.58 15.08 -2.21
CA PHE A 2 1.18 14.56 -0.99
C PHE A 2 2.53 15.26 -0.76
N SER A 3 2.77 15.73 0.46
CA SER A 3 4.01 16.40 0.86
C SER A 3 4.33 16.03 2.31
N GLY A 4 5.58 16.17 2.71
CA GLY A 4 6.03 15.87 4.07
C GLY A 4 6.61 14.46 4.21
N SER A 5 6.63 13.95 5.44
CA SER A 5 7.22 12.66 5.82
C SER A 5 6.15 11.57 5.90
N TYR A 6 6.34 10.49 5.16
CA TYR A 6 5.46 9.32 5.16
C TYR A 6 6.24 8.08 5.62
N VAL A 7 5.73 7.40 6.64
CA VAL A 7 6.42 6.28 7.29
C VAL A 7 5.75 4.96 6.94
N ALA A 8 6.52 4.04 6.37
CA ALA A 8 6.10 2.64 6.26
C ALA A 8 6.21 1.98 7.63
N ILE A 9 5.10 1.39 8.11
CA ILE A 9 5.03 0.78 9.44
C ILE A 9 5.00 -0.74 9.37
N VAL A 10 5.48 -1.38 10.42
CA VAL A 10 5.37 -2.82 10.64
C VAL A 10 3.93 -3.22 10.98
N THR A 11 3.61 -4.49 10.77
CA THR A 11 2.38 -5.11 11.25
C THR A 11 2.71 -5.97 12.46
N PRO A 12 2.47 -5.52 13.70
CA PRO A 12 2.77 -6.32 14.89
C PRO A 12 1.87 -7.54 15.01
N PHE A 13 2.45 -8.65 15.43
CA PHE A 13 1.75 -9.89 15.71
C PHE A 13 1.95 -10.34 17.16
N LYS A 14 0.91 -10.96 17.73
CA LYS A 14 0.93 -11.60 19.03
C LYS A 14 0.14 -12.90 18.97
N ASN A 15 0.80 -14.01 19.32
CA ASN A 15 0.18 -15.34 19.30
C ASN A 15 -0.44 -15.70 17.92
N GLY A 16 0.25 -15.36 16.82
CA GLY A 16 -0.19 -15.64 15.45
C GLY A 16 -1.36 -14.77 14.95
N LYS A 17 -1.71 -13.70 15.65
CA LYS A 17 -2.74 -12.73 15.25
C LYS A 17 -2.17 -11.32 15.23
N ILE A 18 -2.77 -10.43 14.46
CA ILE A 18 -2.43 -9.01 14.46
C ILE A 18 -2.64 -8.44 15.88
N ASP A 19 -1.60 -7.78 16.41
CA ASP A 19 -1.64 -7.09 17.70
C ASP A 19 -2.14 -5.65 17.49
N GLU A 20 -3.46 -5.49 17.54
CA GLU A 20 -4.10 -4.18 17.33
C GLU A 20 -3.69 -3.13 18.39
N GLU A 21 -3.39 -3.58 19.62
CA GLU A 21 -2.97 -2.67 20.69
C GLU A 21 -1.56 -2.12 20.41
N ALA A 22 -0.62 -2.99 20.02
CA ALA A 22 0.71 -2.57 19.62
C ALA A 22 0.67 -1.70 18.35
N PHE A 23 -0.20 -2.05 17.39
CA PHE A 23 -0.39 -1.26 16.17
C PHE A 23 -0.93 0.14 16.46
N LYS A 24 -1.91 0.25 17.37
CA LYS A 24 -2.43 1.55 17.82
C LYS A 24 -1.33 2.41 18.44
N LYS A 25 -0.49 1.84 19.32
CA LYS A 25 0.64 2.55 19.94
C LYS A 25 1.62 3.10 18.90
N LEU A 26 1.91 2.32 17.83
CA LEU A 26 2.75 2.79 16.73
C LEU A 26 2.13 3.98 15.99
N ILE A 27 0.84 3.93 15.71
CA ILE A 27 0.12 5.04 15.04
C ILE A 27 0.11 6.29 15.93
N ASP A 28 -0.17 6.14 17.21
CA ASP A 28 -0.20 7.27 18.14
C ASP A 28 1.18 7.91 18.25
N MET A 29 2.24 7.12 18.38
CA MET A 29 3.62 7.60 18.40
C MET A 29 3.97 8.42 17.13
N GLN A 30 3.56 7.95 15.95
CA GLN A 30 3.81 8.68 14.70
C GLN A 30 3.03 10.00 14.63
N ALA A 31 1.78 10.00 15.09
CA ALA A 31 0.96 11.19 15.13
C ALA A 31 1.54 12.25 16.09
N GLU A 32 1.99 11.83 17.27
CA GLU A 32 2.63 12.69 18.28
C GLU A 32 3.98 13.25 17.79
N ALA A 33 4.73 12.46 17.00
CA ALA A 33 5.98 12.89 16.39
C ALA A 33 5.81 13.88 15.21
N GLY A 34 4.57 14.19 14.80
CA GLY A 34 4.29 15.08 13.69
C GLY A 34 4.53 14.48 12.31
N THR A 35 4.45 13.16 12.18
CA THR A 35 4.51 12.47 10.88
C THR A 35 3.30 12.87 10.04
N ASP A 36 3.51 13.21 8.75
CA ASP A 36 2.45 13.68 7.84
C ASP A 36 1.56 12.55 7.33
N GLY A 37 2.11 11.35 7.21
CA GLY A 37 1.36 10.20 6.76
C GLY A 37 1.98 8.86 7.08
N ILE A 38 1.17 7.80 6.94
CA ILE A 38 1.53 6.44 7.30
C ILE A 38 1.23 5.49 6.16
N VAL A 39 2.10 4.49 5.96
CA VAL A 39 1.95 3.49 4.90
C VAL A 39 1.83 2.09 5.52
N PRO A 40 0.61 1.61 5.79
CA PRO A 40 0.36 0.22 6.18
C PRO A 40 0.49 -0.72 4.99
N CYS A 41 0.70 -1.99 5.25
CA CYS A 41 0.76 -3.06 4.24
C CYS A 41 1.75 -2.78 3.08
N GLY A 42 2.81 -2.00 3.34
CA GLY A 42 3.97 -1.95 2.45
C GLY A 42 4.89 -3.14 2.69
N THR A 43 6.09 -3.12 2.10
CA THR A 43 7.11 -4.16 2.36
C THR A 43 7.46 -4.29 3.85
N THR A 44 7.59 -3.14 4.54
CA THR A 44 7.86 -3.09 5.98
C THR A 44 6.72 -3.72 6.80
N GLY A 45 5.49 -3.62 6.33
CA GLY A 45 4.30 -4.20 6.95
C GLY A 45 4.03 -5.66 6.55
N GLU A 46 4.99 -6.31 5.90
CA GLU A 46 4.96 -7.74 5.54
C GLU A 46 3.74 -8.13 4.66
N SER A 47 3.30 -7.23 3.78
CA SER A 47 2.13 -7.40 2.92
C SER A 47 2.02 -8.79 2.25
N PRO A 48 3.10 -9.38 1.67
CA PRO A 48 3.00 -10.66 0.98
C PRO A 48 2.72 -11.87 1.89
N THR A 49 2.81 -11.72 3.20
CA THR A 49 2.59 -12.80 4.17
C THR A 49 1.26 -12.69 4.93
N LEU A 50 0.54 -11.58 4.71
CA LEU A 50 -0.83 -11.41 5.22
C LEU A 50 -1.81 -12.18 4.37
N THR A 51 -2.84 -12.78 4.99
CA THR A 51 -4.00 -13.22 4.23
C THR A 51 -4.75 -12.01 3.64
N PRO A 52 -5.57 -12.19 2.59
CA PRO A 52 -6.39 -11.09 2.06
C PRO A 52 -7.22 -10.40 3.15
N GLU A 53 -7.81 -11.16 4.04
CA GLU A 53 -8.65 -10.67 5.14
C GLU A 53 -7.82 -9.85 6.15
N GLU A 54 -6.61 -10.32 6.49
CA GLU A 54 -5.68 -9.60 7.36
C GLU A 54 -5.22 -8.29 6.72
N HIS A 55 -4.92 -8.32 5.41
CA HIS A 55 -4.49 -7.14 4.67
C HIS A 55 -5.58 -6.05 4.67
N GLU A 56 -6.81 -6.41 4.31
CA GLU A 56 -7.94 -5.48 4.32
C GLU A 56 -8.23 -4.97 5.73
N HIS A 57 -8.14 -5.85 6.73
CA HIS A 57 -8.33 -5.48 8.14
C HIS A 57 -7.29 -4.46 8.62
N VAL A 58 -6.00 -4.67 8.31
CA VAL A 58 -4.92 -3.74 8.69
C VAL A 58 -5.14 -2.37 8.04
N VAL A 59 -5.50 -2.31 6.76
CA VAL A 59 -5.76 -1.04 6.09
C VAL A 59 -6.95 -0.31 6.73
N ALA A 60 -8.08 -0.99 6.92
CA ALA A 60 -9.28 -0.40 7.51
C ALA A 60 -9.03 0.04 8.97
N MET A 61 -8.33 -0.77 9.74
CA MET A 61 -7.91 -0.45 11.10
C MET A 61 -7.01 0.79 11.14
N THR A 62 -6.04 0.89 10.21
CA THR A 62 -5.16 2.06 10.10
C THR A 62 -5.95 3.33 9.88
N VAL A 63 -6.86 3.35 8.90
CA VAL A 63 -7.70 4.52 8.62
C VAL A 63 -8.50 4.93 9.87
N ARG A 64 -9.12 3.96 10.54
CA ARG A 64 -9.87 4.18 11.77
C ARG A 64 -9.01 4.77 12.90
N LEU A 65 -7.84 4.19 13.14
CA LEU A 65 -6.94 4.59 14.23
C LEU A 65 -6.25 5.91 13.97
N VAL A 66 -5.88 6.19 12.74
CA VAL A 66 -5.32 7.49 12.31
C VAL A 66 -6.33 8.60 12.55
N ASN A 67 -7.60 8.35 12.33
CA ASN A 67 -8.70 9.30 12.57
C ASN A 67 -8.40 10.72 12.06
N LYS A 68 -7.94 10.83 10.82
CA LYS A 68 -7.60 12.09 10.12
C LYS A 68 -6.43 12.90 10.73
N ARG A 69 -5.70 12.39 11.70
CA ARG A 69 -4.50 13.04 12.26
C ARG A 69 -3.33 13.04 11.27
N MET A 70 -3.30 12.09 10.37
CA MET A 70 -2.29 11.90 9.33
C MET A 70 -2.97 11.42 8.04
N LYS A 71 -2.23 11.42 6.92
CA LYS A 71 -2.65 10.77 5.70
C LYS A 71 -2.38 9.26 5.75
N VAL A 72 -3.22 8.48 5.06
CA VAL A 72 -3.03 7.04 4.93
C VAL A 72 -2.82 6.69 3.45
N ILE A 73 -1.63 6.17 3.12
CA ILE A 73 -1.31 5.63 1.80
C ILE A 73 -1.24 4.11 1.94
N ALA A 74 -2.28 3.41 1.53
CA ALA A 74 -2.34 1.96 1.69
C ALA A 74 -1.43 1.24 0.69
N GLY A 75 -0.57 0.35 1.15
CA GLY A 75 0.16 -0.58 0.29
C GLY A 75 -0.81 -1.62 -0.27
N THR A 76 -1.07 -1.60 -1.58
CA THR A 76 -2.07 -2.47 -2.23
C THR A 76 -1.52 -3.24 -3.43
N GLY A 77 -0.22 -3.08 -3.71
CA GLY A 77 0.42 -3.77 -4.83
C GLY A 77 0.55 -5.28 -4.60
N SER A 78 0.35 -6.03 -5.66
CA SER A 78 0.57 -7.47 -5.74
C SER A 78 1.17 -7.84 -7.09
N ASN A 79 1.75 -9.03 -7.20
CA ASN A 79 2.16 -9.61 -8.48
C ASN A 79 0.97 -10.21 -9.27
N SER A 80 -0.20 -10.30 -8.66
CA SER A 80 -1.49 -10.60 -9.29
C SER A 80 -2.26 -9.31 -9.54
N THR A 81 -2.61 -9.02 -10.79
CA THR A 81 -3.37 -7.81 -11.13
C THR A 81 -4.76 -7.79 -10.49
N SER A 82 -5.44 -8.93 -10.45
CA SER A 82 -6.77 -9.06 -9.83
C SER A 82 -6.72 -8.80 -8.31
N GLU A 83 -5.69 -9.30 -7.65
CA GLU A 83 -5.48 -9.08 -6.21
C GLU A 83 -5.13 -7.60 -5.92
N ALA A 84 -4.23 -7.00 -6.71
CA ALA A 84 -3.92 -5.58 -6.59
C ALA A 84 -5.15 -4.70 -6.78
N ILE A 85 -6.05 -5.04 -7.71
CA ILE A 85 -7.33 -4.36 -7.89
C ILE A 85 -8.21 -4.51 -6.65
N ALA A 86 -8.38 -5.74 -6.15
CA ALA A 86 -9.22 -6.01 -4.97
C ALA A 86 -8.74 -5.22 -3.74
N TYR A 87 -7.43 -5.28 -3.43
CA TYR A 87 -6.84 -4.53 -2.31
C TYR A 87 -6.99 -3.02 -2.48
N THR A 88 -6.83 -2.51 -3.71
CA THR A 88 -6.94 -1.08 -3.99
C THR A 88 -8.36 -0.58 -3.81
N GLN A 89 -9.35 -1.35 -4.27
CA GLN A 89 -10.77 -1.07 -4.06
C GLN A 89 -11.17 -1.13 -2.58
N ALA A 90 -10.66 -2.13 -1.84
CA ALA A 90 -10.88 -2.24 -0.40
C ALA A 90 -10.29 -1.04 0.35
N ALA A 91 -9.10 -0.59 -0.02
CA ALA A 91 -8.45 0.59 0.57
C ALA A 91 -9.23 1.88 0.28
N GLU A 92 -9.72 2.08 -0.95
CA GLU A 92 -10.59 3.21 -1.30
C GLU A 92 -11.87 3.20 -0.46
N LYS A 93 -12.53 2.04 -0.38
CA LYS A 93 -13.75 1.85 0.43
C LYS A 93 -13.51 2.10 1.92
N ALA A 94 -12.35 1.73 2.44
CA ALA A 94 -11.95 1.99 3.82
C ALA A 94 -11.66 3.47 4.11
N GLY A 95 -11.48 4.30 3.08
CA GLY A 95 -11.22 5.73 3.20
C GLY A 95 -9.74 6.10 3.29
N ALA A 96 -8.85 5.29 2.73
CA ALA A 96 -7.45 5.67 2.54
C ALA A 96 -7.34 6.89 1.60
N ASP A 97 -6.26 7.67 1.74
CA ASP A 97 -6.04 8.89 0.91
C ASP A 97 -5.40 8.56 -0.45
N ALA A 98 -4.69 7.45 -0.55
CA ALA A 98 -4.07 6.94 -1.79
C ALA A 98 -3.69 5.46 -1.65
N ALA A 99 -3.35 4.83 -2.77
CA ALA A 99 -2.72 3.51 -2.81
C ALA A 99 -1.25 3.60 -3.24
N LEU A 100 -0.38 2.81 -2.59
CA LEU A 100 1.00 2.56 -2.98
C LEU A 100 1.06 1.20 -3.66
N VAL A 101 1.25 1.18 -4.98
CA VAL A 101 1.24 -0.04 -5.78
C VAL A 101 2.66 -0.37 -6.23
N VAL A 102 3.23 -1.43 -5.66
CA VAL A 102 4.55 -1.93 -6.04
C VAL A 102 4.49 -2.65 -7.39
N ASN A 103 5.59 -2.63 -8.16
CA ASN A 103 5.72 -3.45 -9.35
C ASN A 103 5.40 -4.92 -9.04
N PRO A 104 4.73 -5.65 -9.95
CA PRO A 104 4.64 -7.11 -9.83
C PRO A 104 6.01 -7.73 -9.62
N TYR A 105 6.19 -8.39 -8.49
CA TYR A 105 7.41 -9.09 -8.11
C TYR A 105 7.33 -10.57 -8.50
N TYR A 106 8.47 -11.25 -8.56
CA TYR A 106 8.58 -12.68 -8.88
C TYR A 106 8.33 -13.03 -10.34
N ASN A 107 7.16 -12.72 -10.92
CA ASN A 107 6.75 -13.07 -12.29
C ASN A 107 7.35 -12.19 -13.40
N LYS A 108 8.05 -11.10 -13.06
CA LYS A 108 8.88 -10.26 -13.96
C LYS A 108 8.18 -9.90 -15.28
N PRO A 109 7.07 -9.16 -15.26
CA PRO A 109 6.35 -8.79 -16.48
C PRO A 109 7.19 -7.89 -17.40
N THR A 110 6.86 -7.87 -18.69
CA THR A 110 7.43 -6.93 -19.66
C THR A 110 6.97 -5.50 -19.39
N GLN A 111 7.57 -4.50 -20.04
CA GLN A 111 7.14 -3.10 -19.92
C GLN A 111 5.66 -2.91 -20.35
N LYS A 112 5.21 -3.61 -21.40
CA LYS A 112 3.80 -3.62 -21.79
C LYS A 112 2.90 -4.26 -20.72
N GLY A 113 3.39 -5.31 -20.07
CA GLY A 113 2.69 -5.96 -18.95
C GLY A 113 2.60 -5.05 -17.74
N LEU A 114 3.68 -4.32 -17.40
CA LEU A 114 3.67 -3.32 -16.33
C LEU A 114 2.65 -2.21 -16.60
N TYR A 115 2.67 -1.66 -17.83
CA TYR A 115 1.69 -0.67 -18.25
C TYR A 115 0.25 -1.19 -18.08
N ALA A 116 -0.04 -2.38 -18.61
CA ALA A 116 -1.39 -2.97 -18.53
C ALA A 116 -1.83 -3.22 -17.08
N HIS A 117 -0.89 -3.67 -16.22
CA HIS A 117 -1.14 -3.89 -14.79
C HIS A 117 -1.52 -2.59 -14.08
N PHE A 118 -0.68 -1.56 -14.16
CA PHE A 118 -0.94 -0.28 -13.48
C PHE A 118 -2.18 0.42 -14.04
N LYS A 119 -2.39 0.35 -15.36
CA LYS A 119 -3.59 0.89 -15.99
C LYS A 119 -4.84 0.22 -15.43
N ALA A 120 -4.88 -1.10 -15.38
CA ALA A 120 -6.04 -1.83 -14.85
C ALA A 120 -6.33 -1.48 -13.38
N VAL A 121 -5.28 -1.34 -12.55
CA VAL A 121 -5.44 -0.91 -11.15
C VAL A 121 -5.96 0.53 -11.09
N ALA A 122 -5.42 1.45 -11.88
CA ALA A 122 -5.82 2.86 -11.86
C ALA A 122 -7.26 3.07 -12.37
N GLU A 123 -7.68 2.30 -13.37
CA GLU A 123 -9.06 2.37 -13.91
C GLU A 123 -10.11 1.77 -12.96
N ALA A 124 -9.68 0.96 -11.97
CA ALA A 124 -10.60 0.30 -11.03
C ALA A 124 -11.03 1.18 -9.86
N VAL A 125 -10.40 2.34 -9.64
CA VAL A 125 -10.61 3.23 -8.50
C VAL A 125 -10.61 4.70 -8.91
N LYS A 126 -11.03 5.59 -7.99
CA LYS A 126 -11.08 7.04 -8.25
C LYS A 126 -10.11 7.86 -7.41
N PHE A 127 -9.43 7.23 -6.46
CA PHE A 127 -8.43 7.92 -5.63
C PHE A 127 -7.00 7.78 -6.19
N PRO A 128 -6.02 8.56 -5.73
CA PRO A 128 -4.67 8.57 -6.29
C PRO A 128 -3.94 7.23 -6.14
N ILE A 129 -3.23 6.83 -7.23
CA ILE A 129 -2.31 5.70 -7.24
C ILE A 129 -0.87 6.23 -7.27
N ILE A 130 -0.03 5.71 -6.38
CA ILE A 130 1.40 5.98 -6.34
C ILE A 130 2.13 4.72 -6.81
N VAL A 131 2.82 4.80 -7.93
CA VAL A 131 3.61 3.68 -8.46
C VAL A 131 4.90 3.55 -7.65
N TYR A 132 5.11 2.37 -7.06
CA TYR A 132 6.32 2.06 -6.29
C TYR A 132 7.26 1.18 -7.09
N ASN A 133 8.32 1.80 -7.61
CA ASN A 133 9.35 1.15 -8.42
C ASN A 133 10.58 0.85 -7.56
N ILE A 134 10.83 -0.43 -7.25
CA ILE A 134 11.94 -0.87 -6.40
C ILE A 134 12.63 -2.11 -6.99
N LEU A 135 13.56 -1.87 -7.90
CA LEU A 135 14.30 -2.91 -8.63
C LEU A 135 14.92 -3.97 -7.71
N GLY A 136 15.51 -3.56 -6.59
CA GLY A 136 16.20 -4.49 -5.66
C GLY A 136 15.29 -5.54 -5.01
N ARG A 137 13.96 -5.33 -5.01
CA ARG A 137 13.00 -6.28 -4.44
C ARG A 137 12.13 -6.96 -5.49
N THR A 138 11.85 -6.28 -6.60
CA THR A 138 10.96 -6.80 -7.65
C THR A 138 11.71 -7.44 -8.80
N ALA A 139 13.03 -7.20 -8.90
CA ALA A 139 13.92 -7.60 -10.00
C ALA A 139 13.49 -7.06 -11.37
N ILE A 140 12.61 -6.05 -11.40
CA ILE A 140 12.19 -5.34 -12.61
C ILE A 140 12.16 -3.82 -12.35
N ASN A 141 12.36 -3.06 -13.41
CA ASN A 141 12.30 -1.61 -13.38
C ASN A 141 11.23 -1.10 -14.35
N VAL A 142 10.39 -0.17 -13.89
CA VAL A 142 9.44 0.52 -14.78
C VAL A 142 10.18 1.62 -15.53
N ALA A 143 10.19 1.56 -16.83
CA ALA A 143 10.76 2.63 -17.65
C ALA A 143 9.87 3.88 -17.59
N THR A 144 10.49 5.06 -17.54
CA THR A 144 9.77 6.35 -17.46
C THR A 144 8.75 6.51 -18.59
N LEU A 145 9.10 6.09 -19.82
CA LEU A 145 8.19 6.11 -20.97
C LEU A 145 6.96 5.21 -20.81
N SER A 146 7.03 4.18 -19.98
CA SER A 146 5.86 3.35 -19.66
C SER A 146 4.86 4.07 -18.76
N LEU A 147 5.34 4.97 -17.89
CA LEU A 147 4.51 5.70 -16.92
C LEU A 147 3.75 6.88 -17.51
N ILE A 148 4.31 7.57 -18.50
CA ILE A 148 3.67 8.77 -19.11
C ILE A 148 2.38 8.46 -19.87
N HIS A 149 2.08 7.20 -20.12
CA HIS A 149 0.88 6.73 -20.83
C HIS A 149 -0.18 6.10 -19.90
N ILE A 150 0.09 6.04 -18.61
CA ILE A 150 -0.87 5.60 -17.59
C ILE A 150 -1.59 6.84 -17.04
#